data_78c22711376acebd7448f0349022d109
#
_entry.id   78c22711376acebd7448f0349022d109
#
_cell.length_a   1.000
_cell.length_b   1.000
_cell.length_c   1.000
_cell.angle_alpha   90.00
_cell.angle_beta   90.00
_cell.angle_gamma   90.00
#
_symmetry.space_group_name_H-M   'P 1'
#
loop_
_entity.id
_entity.type
_entity.pdbx_description
1 polymer ?
#
loop_
_entity_poly.entity_id
_entity_poly.type
_entity_poly.pdbx_seq_one_letter_code
_entity_poly.pdbx_strand_id
1 'polypeptide(L)'
;MILKEAFRYQNYLAVLKNELVMFLRNRDNITQKEYKYLYSSANNDKADESEIVKSEYDINKVVGLIDTIIEEKESITRAISKAKSEISEDIDAELEINKFKSSFIDALEHMNTIKSSESKGTAVDYKFNVNGEQLSYKFPTITVETINFDRKKTKGMANTLSKQTDDTSNLIDKLNVTVNVDFEPKFNIKDSLEDILNNL
;
A
#
# COMPACT_ATOMS: atom_id res chain seq x y z
N MET A 1 7.08 -8.60 -22.86
CA MET A 1 5.87 -8.78 -22.00
C MET A 1 4.96 -7.59 -22.12
N ILE A 2 3.68 -7.68 -21.69
CA ILE A 2 2.79 -6.51 -21.63
C ILE A 2 3.06 -5.65 -20.38
N LEU A 3 2.64 -4.38 -20.43
CA LEU A 3 2.90 -3.40 -19.34
C LEU A 3 2.39 -3.89 -17.97
N LYS A 4 1.20 -4.51 -17.92
CA LYS A 4 0.63 -5.12 -16.72
C LYS A 4 1.54 -6.20 -16.11
N GLU A 5 2.14 -7.04 -16.94
CA GLU A 5 3.08 -8.08 -16.50
C GLU A 5 4.38 -7.46 -15.99
N ALA A 6 4.86 -6.42 -16.65
CA ALA A 6 6.05 -5.69 -16.25
C ALA A 6 5.87 -5.05 -14.85
N PHE A 7 4.71 -4.45 -14.55
CA PHE A 7 4.40 -3.96 -13.22
C PHE A 7 4.31 -5.06 -12.16
N ARG A 8 3.71 -6.20 -12.51
CA ARG A 8 3.67 -7.37 -11.61
C ARG A 8 5.08 -7.87 -11.30
N TYR A 9 5.94 -7.93 -12.30
CA TYR A 9 7.33 -8.32 -12.12
C TYR A 9 8.11 -7.32 -11.27
N GLN A 10 7.89 -6.03 -11.47
CA GLN A 10 8.44 -4.98 -10.61
C GLN A 10 8.06 -5.13 -9.13
N ASN A 11 6.78 -5.46 -8.86
CA ASN A 11 6.28 -5.71 -7.52
C ASN A 11 6.88 -6.99 -6.91
N TYR A 12 7.00 -8.04 -7.72
CA TYR A 12 7.67 -9.29 -7.32
C TYR A 12 9.11 -9.03 -6.88
N LEU A 13 9.90 -8.28 -7.65
CA LEU A 13 11.27 -7.92 -7.26
C LEU A 13 11.33 -7.10 -5.95
N ALA A 14 10.32 -6.28 -5.68
CA ALA A 14 10.23 -5.53 -4.43
C ALA A 14 9.95 -6.45 -3.23
N VAL A 15 9.10 -7.47 -3.40
CA VAL A 15 8.85 -8.50 -2.38
C VAL A 15 10.11 -9.33 -2.16
N LEU A 16 10.72 -9.84 -3.22
CA LEU A 16 11.95 -10.62 -3.17
C LEU A 16 13.09 -9.87 -2.45
N LYS A 17 13.27 -8.58 -2.77
CA LYS A 17 14.22 -7.72 -2.06
C LYS A 17 13.93 -7.68 -0.55
N ASN A 18 12.65 -7.52 -0.15
CA ASN A 18 12.29 -7.43 1.26
C ASN A 18 12.56 -8.74 1.98
N GLU A 19 12.22 -9.88 1.37
CA GLU A 19 12.49 -11.21 1.92
C GLU A 19 13.99 -11.46 2.07
N LEU A 20 14.80 -11.10 1.05
CA LEU A 20 16.26 -11.22 1.11
C LEU A 20 16.86 -10.34 2.22
N VAL A 21 16.38 -9.11 2.37
CA VAL A 21 16.80 -8.21 3.46
C VAL A 21 16.45 -8.81 4.83
N MET A 22 15.26 -9.40 4.98
CA MET A 22 14.86 -10.06 6.23
C MET A 22 15.73 -11.30 6.51
N PHE A 23 15.99 -12.11 5.47
CA PHE A 23 16.86 -13.27 5.57
C PHE A 23 18.27 -12.89 6.07
N LEU A 24 18.88 -11.85 5.46
CA LEU A 24 20.24 -11.39 5.81
C LEU A 24 20.30 -10.65 7.15
N ARG A 25 19.18 -10.12 7.66
CA ARG A 25 19.10 -9.52 9.00
C ARG A 25 18.98 -10.56 10.11
N ASN A 26 18.55 -11.75 9.78
CA ASN A 26 18.48 -12.84 10.77
C ASN A 26 19.87 -13.39 11.04
N ARG A 27 20.36 -13.20 12.28
CA ARG A 27 21.69 -13.61 12.70
C ARG A 27 21.92 -15.12 12.51
N ASP A 28 20.90 -15.95 12.73
CA ASP A 28 21.03 -17.39 12.61
C ASP A 28 21.29 -17.85 11.16
N ASN A 29 20.85 -17.06 10.17
CA ASN A 29 21.11 -17.35 8.77
C ASN A 29 22.54 -17.00 8.34
N ILE A 30 23.16 -16.01 8.97
CA ILE A 30 24.47 -15.45 8.53
C ILE A 30 25.63 -15.79 9.47
N THR A 31 25.39 -16.54 10.54
CA THR A 31 26.43 -16.96 11.48
C THR A 31 26.53 -18.46 11.54
N GLN A 32 27.72 -18.94 11.86
CA GLN A 32 27.99 -20.32 12.21
C GLN A 32 28.15 -20.41 13.72
N LYS A 33 27.53 -21.41 14.35
CA LYS A 33 27.69 -21.73 15.78
C LYS A 33 28.43 -23.03 15.92
N GLU A 34 29.46 -23.06 16.72
CA GLU A 34 30.17 -24.28 17.15
C GLU A 34 29.83 -24.53 18.62
N TYR A 35 29.17 -25.64 18.88
CA TYR A 35 28.90 -26.13 20.22
C TYR A 35 30.04 -27.08 20.62
N LYS A 36 30.80 -26.74 21.65
CA LYS A 36 31.86 -27.57 22.20
C LYS A 36 31.37 -28.24 23.48
N TYR A 37 31.23 -29.55 23.46
CA TYR A 37 30.79 -30.37 24.58
C TYR A 37 32.01 -30.85 25.32
N LEU A 38 32.39 -30.18 26.42
CA LEU A 38 33.60 -30.48 27.21
C LEU A 38 33.30 -31.61 28.21
N TYR A 39 33.01 -32.78 27.69
CA TYR A 39 32.72 -33.98 28.52
C TYR A 39 33.88 -34.38 29.41
N SER A 40 35.11 -34.22 28.93
CA SER A 40 36.32 -34.56 29.70
C SER A 40 36.47 -33.76 30.99
N SER A 41 35.84 -32.57 31.06
CA SER A 41 35.84 -31.74 32.27
C SER A 41 35.01 -32.32 33.42
N ALA A 42 34.05 -33.19 33.12
CA ALA A 42 33.14 -33.82 34.07
C ALA A 42 33.36 -35.35 34.18
N ASN A 43 33.86 -35.98 33.12
CA ASN A 43 34.15 -37.40 33.02
C ASN A 43 35.39 -37.63 32.17
N ASN A 44 36.51 -37.98 32.79
CA ASN A 44 37.81 -38.18 32.15
C ASN A 44 37.82 -39.32 31.11
N ASP A 45 36.86 -40.22 31.14
CA ASP A 45 36.77 -41.35 30.22
C ASP A 45 36.00 -41.03 28.94
N LYS A 46 35.39 -39.80 28.86
CA LYS A 46 34.61 -39.36 27.69
C LYS A 46 35.35 -38.22 26.95
N ALA A 47 35.57 -38.47 25.66
CA ALA A 47 36.19 -37.44 24.82
C ALA A 47 35.25 -36.25 24.58
N ASP A 48 35.87 -35.09 24.41
CA ASP A 48 35.13 -33.85 24.00
C ASP A 48 34.62 -33.98 22.58
N GLU A 49 33.47 -33.41 22.33
CA GLU A 49 32.82 -33.42 21.02
C GLU A 49 32.54 -31.97 20.56
N SER A 50 32.40 -31.76 19.28
CA SER A 50 31.92 -30.47 18.73
C SER A 50 30.89 -30.70 17.65
N GLU A 51 29.93 -29.82 17.61
CA GLU A 51 28.88 -29.76 16.60
C GLU A 51 28.84 -28.36 15.97
N ILE A 52 28.79 -28.29 14.64
CA ILE A 52 28.73 -27.03 13.90
C ILE A 52 27.33 -26.92 13.32
N VAL A 53 26.63 -25.83 13.69
CA VAL A 53 25.35 -25.43 13.11
C VAL A 53 25.56 -24.16 12.29
N LYS A 54 25.26 -24.22 11.01
CA LYS A 54 25.38 -23.10 10.05
C LYS A 54 24.19 -23.08 9.11
N SER A 55 24.03 -21.98 8.38
CA SER A 55 23.07 -21.89 7.28
C SER A 55 23.30 -22.98 6.23
N GLU A 56 22.23 -23.48 5.64
CA GLU A 56 22.25 -24.41 4.52
C GLU A 56 22.78 -23.75 3.24
N TYR A 57 22.67 -22.42 3.16
CA TYR A 57 23.03 -21.62 1.98
C TYR A 57 24.44 -21.05 2.08
N ASP A 58 25.09 -20.90 0.93
CA ASP A 58 26.32 -20.10 0.82
C ASP A 58 26.00 -18.60 0.90
N ILE A 59 26.28 -17.99 2.03
CA ILE A 59 25.94 -16.60 2.30
C ILE A 59 26.61 -15.63 1.35
N ASN A 60 27.80 -15.95 0.82
CA ASN A 60 28.48 -15.10 -0.17
C ASN A 60 27.71 -15.08 -1.50
N LYS A 61 27.15 -16.20 -1.92
CA LYS A 61 26.27 -16.27 -3.08
C LYS A 61 24.95 -15.53 -2.84
N VAL A 62 24.38 -15.68 -1.65
CA VAL A 62 23.16 -14.95 -1.24
C VAL A 62 23.40 -13.42 -1.27
N VAL A 63 24.58 -12.95 -0.83
CA VAL A 63 24.96 -11.52 -0.96
C VAL A 63 25.09 -11.12 -2.42
N GLY A 64 25.65 -11.97 -3.28
CA GLY A 64 25.75 -11.71 -4.73
C GLY A 64 24.38 -11.60 -5.43
N LEU A 65 23.35 -12.23 -4.88
CA LEU A 65 21.98 -12.11 -5.38
C LEU A 65 21.43 -10.66 -5.26
N ILE A 66 21.96 -9.87 -4.31
CA ILE A 66 21.58 -8.45 -4.15
C ILE A 66 21.84 -7.67 -5.43
N ASP A 67 23.04 -7.79 -5.98
CA ASP A 67 23.44 -7.08 -7.20
C ASP A 67 22.54 -7.50 -8.38
N THR A 68 22.26 -8.81 -8.50
CA THR A 68 21.37 -9.33 -9.55
C THR A 68 19.96 -8.74 -9.45
N ILE A 69 19.40 -8.65 -8.23
CA ILE A 69 18.06 -8.08 -8.02
C ILE A 69 18.04 -6.58 -8.32
N ILE A 70 19.12 -5.86 -7.97
CA ILE A 70 19.24 -4.43 -8.26
C ILE A 70 19.30 -4.18 -9.76
N GLU A 71 20.20 -4.87 -10.47
CA GLU A 71 20.34 -4.79 -11.93
C GLU A 71 19.02 -5.09 -12.65
N GLU A 72 18.35 -6.16 -12.22
CA GLU A 72 17.07 -6.57 -12.78
C GLU A 72 15.99 -5.52 -12.57
N LYS A 73 15.94 -4.94 -11.36
CA LYS A 73 15.00 -3.85 -11.02
C LYS A 73 15.26 -2.60 -11.85
N GLU A 74 16.51 -2.22 -12.04
CA GLU A 74 16.87 -1.09 -12.89
C GLU A 74 16.49 -1.33 -14.34
N SER A 75 16.80 -2.51 -14.86
CA SER A 75 16.52 -2.89 -16.24
C SER A 75 15.04 -2.85 -16.57
N ILE A 76 14.20 -3.50 -15.75
CA ILE A 76 12.73 -3.47 -15.95
C ILE A 76 12.18 -2.04 -15.80
N THR A 77 12.72 -1.25 -14.87
CA THR A 77 12.26 0.14 -14.67
C THR A 77 12.56 0.99 -15.91
N ARG A 78 13.75 0.85 -16.51
CA ARG A 78 14.10 1.55 -17.75
C ARG A 78 13.24 1.06 -18.93
N ALA A 79 12.99 -0.24 -19.05
CA ALA A 79 12.14 -0.80 -20.09
C ALA A 79 10.69 -0.29 -20.02
N ILE A 80 10.12 -0.23 -18.82
CA ILE A 80 8.78 0.36 -18.58
C ILE A 80 8.77 1.84 -18.97
N SER A 81 9.76 2.61 -18.52
CA SER A 81 9.85 4.04 -18.82
C SER A 81 9.94 4.29 -20.33
N LYS A 82 10.75 3.49 -21.05
CA LYS A 82 10.83 3.55 -22.50
C LYS A 82 9.48 3.25 -23.14
N ALA A 83 8.84 2.14 -22.78
CA ALA A 83 7.53 1.77 -23.32
C ALA A 83 6.47 2.83 -23.09
N LYS A 84 6.46 3.47 -21.89
CA LYS A 84 5.56 4.59 -21.60
C LYS A 84 5.86 5.84 -22.43
N SER A 85 7.12 6.13 -22.73
CA SER A 85 7.48 7.29 -23.52
C SER A 85 7.09 7.19 -25.01
N GLU A 86 6.74 5.99 -25.48
CA GLU A 86 6.27 5.72 -26.83
C GLU A 86 4.74 5.85 -26.97
N ILE A 87 4.02 6.11 -25.86
CA ILE A 87 2.58 6.30 -25.83
C ILE A 87 2.27 7.81 -25.84
N SER A 88 1.17 8.20 -26.49
CA SER A 88 0.73 9.59 -26.54
C SER A 88 0.15 10.09 -25.20
N GLU A 89 -0.39 9.19 -24.40
CA GLU A 89 -1.03 9.45 -23.12
C GLU A 89 -0.04 9.25 -21.97
N ASP A 90 0.02 10.23 -21.05
CA ASP A 90 0.79 10.11 -19.82
C ASP A 90 -0.03 9.35 -18.77
N ILE A 91 0.19 8.01 -18.69
CA ILE A 91 -0.54 7.13 -17.78
C ILE A 91 -0.41 7.59 -16.32
N ASP A 92 0.75 8.09 -15.91
CA ASP A 92 1.00 8.49 -14.51
C ASP A 92 0.23 9.77 -14.17
N ALA A 93 0.23 10.75 -15.09
CA ALA A 93 -0.57 11.96 -14.94
C ALA A 93 -2.07 11.65 -14.93
N GLU A 94 -2.54 10.78 -15.81
CA GLU A 94 -3.95 10.36 -15.85
C GLU A 94 -4.38 9.63 -14.57
N LEU A 95 -3.52 8.79 -14.00
CA LEU A 95 -3.78 8.12 -12.72
C LEU A 95 -3.86 9.12 -11.57
N GLU A 96 -2.99 10.13 -11.53
CA GLU A 96 -3.01 11.18 -10.51
C GLU A 96 -4.28 12.01 -10.59
N ILE A 97 -4.64 12.48 -11.81
CA ILE A 97 -5.87 13.24 -12.05
C ILE A 97 -7.11 12.41 -11.67
N ASN A 98 -7.10 11.12 -11.97
CA ASN A 98 -8.21 10.23 -11.64
C ASN A 98 -8.40 10.08 -10.12
N LYS A 99 -7.32 9.91 -9.37
CA LYS A 99 -7.34 9.90 -7.90
C LYS A 99 -7.86 11.23 -7.33
N PHE A 100 -7.44 12.35 -7.91
CA PHE A 100 -7.90 13.67 -7.50
C PHE A 100 -9.41 13.84 -7.73
N LYS A 101 -9.94 13.42 -8.89
CA LYS A 101 -11.38 13.44 -9.17
C LYS A 101 -12.16 12.54 -8.21
N SER A 102 -11.65 11.35 -7.90
CA SER A 102 -12.32 10.38 -7.00
C SER A 102 -12.57 10.98 -5.62
N SER A 103 -11.63 11.75 -5.06
CA SER A 103 -11.83 12.39 -3.77
C SER A 103 -12.99 13.41 -3.75
N PHE A 104 -13.22 14.10 -4.87
CA PHE A 104 -14.38 14.99 -5.02
C PHE A 104 -15.68 14.23 -5.21
N ILE A 105 -15.66 13.11 -5.96
CA ILE A 105 -16.82 12.24 -6.12
C ILE A 105 -17.31 11.79 -4.75
N ASP A 106 -16.42 11.26 -3.91
CA ASP A 106 -16.73 10.81 -2.55
C ASP A 106 -17.37 11.93 -1.71
N ALA A 107 -16.81 13.15 -1.79
CA ALA A 107 -17.36 14.30 -1.08
C ALA A 107 -18.76 14.69 -1.58
N LEU A 108 -18.97 14.71 -2.90
CA LEU A 108 -20.27 15.04 -3.52
C LEU A 108 -21.32 13.95 -3.22
N GLU A 109 -20.93 12.69 -3.22
CA GLU A 109 -21.79 11.58 -2.83
C GLU A 109 -22.18 11.67 -1.37
N HIS A 110 -21.22 11.94 -0.48
CA HIS A 110 -21.52 12.19 0.93
C HIS A 110 -22.52 13.33 1.10
N MET A 111 -22.33 14.48 0.44
CA MET A 111 -23.29 15.60 0.46
C MET A 111 -24.70 15.13 0.05
N ASN A 112 -24.81 14.26 -0.96
CA ASN A 112 -26.09 13.78 -1.44
C ASN A 112 -26.83 12.85 -0.43
N THR A 113 -26.13 12.31 0.58
CA THR A 113 -26.72 11.49 1.65
C THR A 113 -27.35 12.35 2.75
N ILE A 114 -26.91 13.60 2.93
CA ILE A 114 -27.34 14.47 4.01
C ILE A 114 -28.84 14.82 3.83
N LYS A 115 -29.60 14.72 4.90
CA LYS A 115 -31.03 15.05 4.93
C LYS A 115 -31.28 16.21 5.86
N SER A 116 -32.28 17.04 5.55
CA SER A 116 -32.78 18.02 6.50
C SER A 116 -33.40 17.30 7.70
N SER A 117 -33.22 17.86 8.89
CA SER A 117 -33.72 17.31 10.15
C SER A 117 -34.32 18.38 11.04
N GLU A 118 -35.20 17.97 11.93
CA GLU A 118 -35.75 18.81 12.99
C GLU A 118 -35.57 18.09 14.33
N SER A 119 -35.04 18.80 15.30
CA SER A 119 -34.89 18.29 16.68
C SER A 119 -35.48 19.24 17.69
N LYS A 120 -36.08 18.69 18.77
CA LYS A 120 -36.60 19.45 19.88
C LYS A 120 -35.61 19.45 21.03
N GLY A 121 -35.38 20.61 21.60
CA GLY A 121 -34.47 20.80 22.71
C GLY A 121 -35.10 21.67 23.81
N THR A 122 -34.30 22.04 24.81
CA THR A 122 -34.66 22.97 25.86
C THR A 122 -33.48 23.89 26.10
N ALA A 123 -33.73 25.18 26.12
CA ALA A 123 -32.76 26.20 26.51
C ALA A 123 -33.14 26.83 27.85
N VAL A 124 -32.20 27.50 28.45
CA VAL A 124 -32.39 28.22 29.73
C VAL A 124 -32.18 29.70 29.46
N ASP A 125 -33.07 30.52 30.02
CA ASP A 125 -32.93 31.98 30.04
C ASP A 125 -33.25 32.51 31.45
N TYR A 126 -33.03 33.79 31.69
CA TYR A 126 -33.16 34.42 32.98
C TYR A 126 -34.15 35.60 32.94
N LYS A 127 -34.92 35.74 33.98
CA LYS A 127 -35.80 36.89 34.19
C LYS A 127 -35.62 37.42 35.60
N PHE A 128 -35.92 38.71 35.82
CA PHE A 128 -35.94 39.29 37.17
C PHE A 128 -37.35 39.21 37.75
N ASN A 129 -37.43 38.85 39.01
CA ASN A 129 -38.69 38.93 39.76
C ASN A 129 -38.97 40.36 40.27
N VAL A 130 -40.09 40.55 40.91
CA VAL A 130 -40.50 41.87 41.44
C VAL A 130 -39.57 42.42 42.54
N ASN A 131 -38.75 41.59 43.14
CA ASN A 131 -37.73 41.90 44.13
C ASN A 131 -36.37 42.20 43.57
N GLY A 132 -36.19 42.14 42.21
CA GLY A 132 -34.89 42.30 41.48
C GLY A 132 -33.98 41.07 41.48
N GLU A 133 -34.46 39.91 41.92
CA GLU A 133 -33.69 38.69 41.94
C GLU A 133 -33.74 38.00 40.54
N GLN A 134 -32.61 37.48 40.09
CA GLN A 134 -32.50 36.75 38.82
C GLN A 134 -33.01 35.32 38.97
N LEU A 135 -34.03 34.95 38.21
CA LEU A 135 -34.61 33.60 38.16
C LEU A 135 -34.36 32.98 36.81
N SER A 136 -33.85 31.73 36.78
CA SER A 136 -33.73 30.97 35.56
C SER A 136 -35.08 30.30 35.20
N TYR A 137 -35.38 30.26 33.94
CA TYR A 137 -36.50 29.47 33.41
C TYR A 137 -36.10 28.69 32.16
N LYS A 138 -36.74 27.53 31.95
CA LYS A 138 -36.52 26.69 30.78
C LYS A 138 -37.62 26.95 29.77
N PHE A 139 -37.21 26.95 28.49
CA PHE A 139 -38.15 27.06 27.38
C PHE A 139 -37.82 26.06 26.28
N PRO A 140 -38.83 25.56 25.53
CA PRO A 140 -38.61 24.64 24.43
C PRO A 140 -37.92 25.35 23.27
N THR A 141 -37.02 24.61 22.60
CA THR A 141 -36.37 25.04 21.37
C THR A 141 -36.61 24.03 20.28
N ILE A 142 -36.65 24.50 19.04
CA ILE A 142 -36.67 23.65 17.84
C ILE A 142 -35.45 24.05 17.03
N THR A 143 -34.57 23.07 16.78
CA THR A 143 -33.45 23.23 15.85
C THR A 143 -33.85 22.61 14.53
N VAL A 144 -33.84 23.39 13.45
CA VAL A 144 -34.11 22.94 12.09
C VAL A 144 -32.81 23.00 11.30
N GLU A 145 -32.33 21.85 10.89
CA GLU A 145 -31.19 21.74 9.99
C GLU A 145 -31.70 21.56 8.56
N THR A 146 -31.28 22.44 7.67
CA THR A 146 -31.62 22.36 6.24
C THR A 146 -30.35 22.24 5.42
N ILE A 147 -30.41 21.49 4.31
CA ILE A 147 -29.30 21.46 3.36
C ILE A 147 -29.15 22.86 2.73
N ASN A 148 -27.87 23.32 2.62
CA ASN A 148 -27.52 24.63 2.07
C ASN A 148 -26.79 24.50 0.73
N PHE A 149 -27.25 23.57 -0.11
CA PHE A 149 -26.70 23.34 -1.44
C PHE A 149 -27.75 22.79 -2.41
N ASP A 150 -27.50 22.94 -3.71
CA ASP A 150 -28.34 22.37 -4.76
C ASP A 150 -27.98 20.89 -4.98
N ARG A 151 -28.82 19.99 -4.46
CA ARG A 151 -28.64 18.53 -4.56
C ARG A 151 -28.66 18.04 -6.01
N LYS A 152 -29.43 18.67 -6.90
CA LYS A 152 -29.48 18.28 -8.31
C LYS A 152 -28.16 18.58 -8.99
N LYS A 153 -27.58 19.75 -8.67
CA LYS A 153 -26.29 20.18 -9.20
C LYS A 153 -25.16 19.28 -8.68
N THR A 154 -25.10 18.99 -7.37
CA THR A 154 -24.06 18.12 -6.78
C THR A 154 -24.13 16.70 -7.33
N LYS A 155 -25.34 16.13 -7.47
CA LYS A 155 -25.54 14.82 -8.09
C LYS A 155 -25.13 14.80 -9.56
N GLY A 156 -25.49 15.83 -10.32
CA GLY A 156 -25.08 15.96 -11.73
C GLY A 156 -23.56 16.03 -11.88
N MET A 157 -22.89 16.79 -11.00
CA MET A 157 -21.43 16.90 -11.00
C MET A 157 -20.75 15.58 -10.62
N ALA A 158 -21.23 14.88 -9.59
CA ALA A 158 -20.73 13.57 -9.22
C ALA A 158 -20.82 12.58 -10.39
N ASN A 159 -21.98 12.47 -11.03
CA ASN A 159 -22.18 11.60 -12.20
C ASN A 159 -21.25 11.94 -13.38
N THR A 160 -21.01 13.23 -13.63
CA THR A 160 -20.10 13.65 -14.71
C THR A 160 -18.66 13.27 -14.40
N LEU A 161 -18.21 13.50 -13.16
CA LEU A 161 -16.87 13.13 -12.72
C LEU A 161 -16.69 11.60 -12.72
N SER A 162 -17.66 10.84 -12.20
CA SER A 162 -17.66 9.38 -12.25
C SER A 162 -17.46 8.85 -13.66
N LYS A 163 -18.22 9.36 -14.62
CA LYS A 163 -18.06 8.95 -16.01
C LYS A 163 -16.66 9.22 -16.53
N GLN A 164 -16.10 10.41 -16.24
CA GLN A 164 -14.73 10.74 -16.65
C GLN A 164 -13.69 9.81 -16.02
N THR A 165 -13.85 9.47 -14.73
CA THR A 165 -12.92 8.54 -14.05
C THR A 165 -13.03 7.13 -14.62
N ASP A 166 -14.23 6.67 -14.99
CA ASP A 166 -14.45 5.37 -15.64
C ASP A 166 -13.81 5.33 -17.04
N ASP A 167 -14.00 6.37 -17.84
CA ASP A 167 -13.40 6.48 -19.17
C ASP A 167 -11.86 6.46 -19.10
N THR A 168 -11.26 7.20 -18.14
CA THR A 168 -9.82 7.18 -17.88
C THR A 168 -9.34 5.80 -17.42
N SER A 169 -10.06 5.16 -16.51
CA SER A 169 -9.71 3.81 -16.02
C SER A 169 -9.72 2.78 -17.14
N ASN A 170 -10.74 2.81 -18.01
CA ASN A 170 -10.84 1.94 -19.17
C ASN A 170 -9.67 2.15 -20.16
N LEU A 171 -9.25 3.42 -20.37
CA LEU A 171 -8.09 3.73 -21.19
C LEU A 171 -6.81 3.13 -20.60
N ILE A 172 -6.57 3.34 -19.30
CA ILE A 172 -5.40 2.80 -18.60
C ILE A 172 -5.39 1.27 -18.66
N ASP A 173 -6.52 0.62 -18.42
CA ASP A 173 -6.65 -0.83 -18.51
C ASP A 173 -6.32 -1.35 -19.90
N LYS A 174 -6.80 -0.66 -20.94
CA LYS A 174 -6.45 -0.97 -22.33
C LYS A 174 -4.95 -0.85 -22.58
N LEU A 175 -4.32 0.25 -22.16
CA LEU A 175 -2.87 0.46 -22.31
C LEU A 175 -2.07 -0.60 -21.57
N ASN A 176 -2.48 -0.98 -20.37
CA ASN A 176 -1.83 -2.03 -19.58
C ASN A 176 -1.76 -3.40 -20.28
N VAL A 177 -2.73 -3.70 -21.15
CA VAL A 177 -2.78 -5.01 -21.86
C VAL A 177 -2.34 -4.93 -23.32
N THR A 178 -2.18 -3.71 -23.88
CA THR A 178 -1.78 -3.55 -25.30
C THR A 178 -0.34 -3.07 -25.47
N VAL A 179 0.19 -2.33 -24.50
CA VAL A 179 1.56 -1.80 -24.56
C VAL A 179 2.55 -2.90 -24.27
N ASN A 180 3.49 -3.10 -25.20
CA ASN A 180 4.57 -4.06 -25.06
C ASN A 180 5.78 -3.42 -24.39
N VAL A 181 6.34 -4.12 -23.40
CA VAL A 181 7.61 -3.80 -22.75
C VAL A 181 8.66 -4.80 -23.27
N ASP A 182 9.71 -4.30 -23.89
CA ASP A 182 10.83 -5.10 -24.37
C ASP A 182 11.72 -5.48 -23.19
N PHE A 183 11.37 -6.58 -22.55
CA PHE A 183 12.08 -7.08 -21.37
C PHE A 183 11.84 -8.58 -21.19
N GLU A 184 12.91 -9.29 -20.83
CA GLU A 184 12.91 -10.72 -20.50
C GLU A 184 13.35 -10.91 -19.05
N PRO A 185 12.49 -11.43 -18.15
CA PRO A 185 12.79 -11.55 -16.73
C PRO A 185 13.78 -12.67 -16.44
N LYS A 186 14.75 -12.43 -15.57
CA LYS A 186 15.70 -13.44 -15.07
C LYS A 186 15.06 -14.39 -14.06
N PHE A 187 14.06 -13.93 -13.30
CA PHE A 187 13.38 -14.74 -12.29
C PHE A 187 11.96 -15.07 -12.74
N ASN A 188 11.49 -16.26 -12.34
CA ASN A 188 10.08 -16.59 -12.51
C ASN A 188 9.28 -15.96 -11.36
N ILE A 189 8.22 -15.22 -11.68
CA ILE A 189 7.36 -14.52 -10.71
C ILE A 189 6.68 -15.47 -9.69
N LYS A 190 6.71 -16.77 -9.94
CA LYS A 190 6.15 -17.78 -9.04
C LYS A 190 7.17 -18.32 -8.03
N ASP A 191 8.45 -18.07 -8.27
CA ASP A 191 9.51 -18.58 -7.40
C ASP A 191 9.55 -17.74 -6.10
N SER A 192 9.61 -18.44 -4.98
CA SER A 192 9.88 -17.83 -3.67
C SER A 192 11.39 -17.53 -3.53
N LEU A 193 11.76 -16.78 -2.50
CA LEU A 193 13.18 -16.60 -2.16
C LEU A 193 13.86 -17.94 -1.91
N GLU A 194 13.18 -18.88 -1.23
CA GLU A 194 13.69 -20.21 -0.95
C GLU A 194 13.98 -21.01 -2.24
N ASP A 195 13.06 -20.95 -3.21
CA ASP A 195 13.27 -21.59 -4.52
C ASP A 195 14.52 -21.04 -5.23
N ILE A 196 14.73 -19.71 -5.16
CA ILE A 196 15.89 -19.06 -5.74
C ILE A 196 17.17 -19.46 -4.99
N LEU A 197 17.15 -19.47 -3.67
CA LEU A 197 18.32 -19.82 -2.84
C LEU A 197 18.74 -21.27 -3.05
N ASN A 198 17.79 -22.19 -3.24
CA ASN A 198 18.06 -23.61 -3.52
C ASN A 198 18.70 -23.82 -4.92
N ASN A 199 18.61 -22.83 -5.81
CA ASN A 199 19.19 -22.89 -7.16
C ASN A 199 20.51 -22.08 -7.29
N LEU A 200 21.02 -21.50 -6.20
CA LEU A 200 22.30 -20.78 -6.14
C LEU A 200 23.48 -21.75 -5.95
#